data_445f486c5ff8f6b3f028c634427c98ca
#
_entry.id   445f486c5ff8f6b3f028c634427c98ca
#
_cell.length_a   1.000
_cell.length_b   1.000
_cell.length_c   1.000
_cell.angle_alpha   90.00
_cell.angle_beta   90.00
_cell.angle_gamma   90.00
#
_symmetry.space_group_name_H-M   'P 1'
#
loop_
_entity.id
_entity.type
_entity.pdbx_description
1 polymer ?
#
loop_
_entity_poly.entity_id
_entity_poly.type
_entity_poly.pdbx_seq_one_letter_code
_entity_poly.pdbx_strand_id
1 'polypeptide(L)'
;MLKMKRCVVLFILMVMLFSLPSIIWATGKEEGGEFMNSVTITSIPEEYKRAVPEEFQGQLKEFSYTVSNYINSSRQLVTNQAISSEEAGRETVQGEPIVKKCNVYLPAGYDETDKDKKYNVLYLLHGVGGGRYEWLYGGGRIDGNYVICNILDNLIMNGEIEPLIVVFPEGRSSHDWVDNSFSVDKTNILGFYYFDYELRYNLIPFIESNFNTYANIADKSPEAIEYNRRHRAIAGLSMGGMQALNLTFGGYRHDSTKYTGTSSFFNNGLDKTVKAPGMQDLFAYVGAFSNAPTSSTGDILGSGIAAADYPMELLYITCGDNDGIAIMSYEMAIRDLMETAGENLRSYYQVLIRGGGHDFAVWNHGAYNFLRLLFIEREKEVVKITL
;
A
#
# COMPACT_ATOMS: atom_id res chain seq x y z
N MET A 1 -48.23 80.61 -25.77
CA MET A 1 -47.25 80.19 -26.79
C MET A 1 -45.97 79.89 -26.08
N LEU A 2 -45.72 78.59 -25.75
CA LEU A 2 -44.36 78.12 -25.41
C LEU A 2 -44.27 76.63 -25.69
N LYS A 3 -43.32 76.23 -26.50
CA LYS A 3 -43.09 74.84 -26.98
C LYS A 3 -42.43 74.03 -25.89
N MET A 4 -43.04 72.89 -25.50
CA MET A 4 -42.46 71.85 -24.68
C MET A 4 -41.49 71.04 -25.51
N LYS A 5 -40.23 70.96 -25.08
CA LYS A 5 -39.26 69.99 -25.55
C LYS A 5 -39.32 68.73 -24.66
N ARG A 6 -39.64 67.61 -25.24
CA ARG A 6 -39.58 66.29 -24.60
C ARG A 6 -38.12 65.82 -24.50
N CYS A 7 -37.61 65.59 -23.26
CA CYS A 7 -36.39 64.84 -22.99
C CYS A 7 -36.78 63.40 -22.86
N VAL A 8 -36.21 62.53 -23.70
CA VAL A 8 -36.25 61.11 -23.60
C VAL A 8 -35.06 60.66 -22.71
N VAL A 9 -35.36 60.17 -21.55
CA VAL A 9 -34.37 59.55 -20.67
C VAL A 9 -34.28 58.04 -21.02
N LEU A 10 -33.16 57.65 -21.57
CA LEU A 10 -32.86 56.25 -21.89
C LEU A 10 -32.36 55.54 -20.58
N PHE A 11 -33.16 54.63 -20.01
CA PHE A 11 -32.73 53.76 -18.94
C PHE A 11 -31.98 52.57 -19.53
N ILE A 12 -30.68 52.54 -19.34
CA ILE A 12 -29.86 51.36 -19.66
C ILE A 12 -29.96 50.44 -18.46
N LEU A 13 -30.72 49.35 -18.62
CA LEU A 13 -30.73 48.21 -17.67
C LEU A 13 -29.48 47.36 -17.92
N MET A 14 -28.53 47.46 -17.02
CA MET A 14 -27.34 46.60 -17.01
C MET A 14 -27.71 45.28 -16.35
N VAL A 15 -28.03 44.26 -17.16
CA VAL A 15 -28.22 42.88 -16.69
C VAL A 15 -26.83 42.26 -16.49
N MET A 16 -26.39 42.10 -15.23
CA MET A 16 -25.26 41.28 -14.88
C MET A 16 -25.69 39.82 -15.00
N LEU A 17 -25.29 39.18 -16.06
CA LEU A 17 -25.31 37.70 -16.19
C LEU A 17 -24.18 37.11 -15.31
N PHE A 18 -24.55 36.55 -14.18
CA PHE A 18 -23.69 35.65 -13.47
C PHE A 18 -23.59 34.35 -14.30
N SER A 19 -22.46 34.13 -14.96
CA SER A 19 -22.14 32.88 -15.56
C SER A 19 -21.70 31.89 -14.45
N LEU A 20 -22.60 30.99 -14.09
CA LEU A 20 -22.23 29.75 -13.35
C LEU A 20 -21.36 28.91 -14.27
N PRO A 21 -20.25 28.31 -13.77
CA PRO A 21 -19.51 27.36 -14.56
C PRO A 21 -20.39 26.13 -14.74
N SER A 22 -20.77 25.85 -15.98
CA SER A 22 -21.41 24.62 -16.38
C SER A 22 -20.38 23.49 -16.23
N ILE A 23 -20.62 22.58 -15.30
CA ILE A 23 -19.91 21.30 -15.26
C ILE A 23 -20.39 20.51 -16.47
N ILE A 24 -19.58 20.49 -17.51
CA ILE A 24 -19.80 19.65 -18.69
C ILE A 24 -19.28 18.26 -18.33
N TRP A 25 -20.18 17.32 -18.12
CA TRP A 25 -19.86 15.89 -18.19
C TRP A 25 -19.57 15.57 -19.65
N ALA A 26 -18.31 15.38 -19.97
CA ALA A 26 -17.90 14.94 -21.29
C ALA A 26 -18.20 13.44 -21.46
N THR A 27 -19.36 13.13 -22.03
CA THR A 27 -19.57 11.87 -22.74
C THR A 27 -19.12 12.06 -24.16
N GLY A 28 -17.89 11.69 -24.44
CA GLY A 28 -17.33 11.75 -25.79
C GLY A 28 -16.22 10.71 -25.89
N LYS A 29 -16.50 9.57 -26.56
CA LYS A 29 -15.45 8.79 -27.22
C LYS A 29 -14.85 9.70 -28.27
N GLU A 30 -13.61 10.11 -28.08
CA GLU A 30 -12.76 10.58 -29.17
C GLU A 30 -11.51 9.73 -29.23
N GLU A 31 -11.25 9.32 -30.47
CA GLU A 31 -10.12 8.53 -30.90
C GLU A 31 -8.82 9.32 -30.72
N GLY A 32 -7.77 8.64 -30.19
CA GLY A 32 -6.38 8.94 -30.49
C GLY A 32 -5.82 10.24 -29.92
N GLY A 33 -5.54 10.25 -28.63
CA GLY A 33 -4.61 11.17 -28.01
C GLY A 33 -3.85 10.44 -26.90
N GLU A 34 -2.57 10.16 -27.13
CA GLU A 34 -1.66 9.63 -26.12
C GLU A 34 -1.58 10.62 -24.94
N PHE A 35 -2.40 10.39 -23.92
CA PHE A 35 -2.16 11.00 -22.61
C PHE A 35 -1.05 10.20 -21.93
N MET A 36 0.19 10.61 -22.13
CA MET A 36 1.30 10.21 -21.28
C MET A 36 1.07 10.84 -19.90
N ASN A 37 0.44 10.11 -19.00
CA ASN A 37 0.29 10.49 -17.59
C ASN A 37 1.62 10.27 -16.86
N SER A 38 2.60 11.14 -17.09
CA SER A 38 3.81 11.18 -16.27
C SER A 38 3.48 11.79 -14.91
N VAL A 39 3.44 10.97 -13.87
CA VAL A 39 3.27 11.44 -12.50
C VAL A 39 4.60 11.99 -11.98
N THR A 40 4.65 13.28 -11.73
CA THR A 40 5.85 13.91 -11.13
C THR A 40 5.92 13.58 -9.64
N ILE A 41 7.06 13.04 -9.21
CA ILE A 41 7.36 12.80 -7.79
C ILE A 41 7.69 14.14 -7.13
N THR A 42 6.96 14.49 -6.06
CA THR A 42 7.08 15.79 -5.38
C THR A 42 6.93 15.65 -3.87
N SER A 43 7.28 16.70 -3.16
CA SER A 43 6.88 16.86 -1.75
C SER A 43 5.35 16.98 -1.65
N ILE A 44 4.79 16.53 -0.53
CA ILE A 44 3.35 16.69 -0.27
C ILE A 44 3.03 18.17 -0.11
N PRO A 45 2.09 18.73 -0.88
CA PRO A 45 1.57 20.07 -0.60
C PRO A 45 0.89 20.12 0.77
N GLU A 46 1.08 21.20 1.53
CA GLU A 46 0.55 21.29 2.90
C GLU A 46 -0.98 21.21 2.98
N GLU A 47 -1.67 21.66 1.93
CA GLU A 47 -3.13 21.55 1.81
C GLU A 47 -3.61 20.10 1.79
N TYR A 48 -2.83 19.15 1.27
CA TYR A 48 -3.19 17.72 1.24
C TYR A 48 -3.16 17.05 2.62
N LYS A 49 -2.53 17.68 3.60
CA LYS A 49 -2.55 17.22 4.99
C LYS A 49 -3.77 17.72 5.76
N ARG A 50 -4.58 18.62 5.17
CA ARG A 50 -5.78 19.21 5.78
C ARG A 50 -7.04 18.47 5.35
N ALA A 51 -8.06 18.52 6.21
CA ALA A 51 -9.35 17.91 5.89
C ALA A 51 -10.04 18.61 4.71
N VAL A 52 -10.59 17.84 3.80
CA VAL A 52 -11.50 18.29 2.76
C VAL A 52 -12.91 18.56 3.34
N PRO A 53 -13.84 19.21 2.60
CA PRO A 53 -15.24 19.30 3.01
C PRO A 53 -15.84 17.92 3.34
N GLU A 54 -16.77 17.86 4.30
CA GLU A 54 -17.28 16.61 4.90
C GLU A 54 -17.83 15.64 3.85
N GLU A 55 -18.48 16.15 2.80
CA GLU A 55 -19.03 15.34 1.70
C GLU A 55 -17.97 14.59 0.86
N PHE A 56 -16.71 15.00 0.93
CA PHE A 56 -15.58 14.36 0.25
C PHE A 56 -14.71 13.52 1.19
N GLN A 57 -15.03 13.48 2.49
CA GLN A 57 -14.28 12.69 3.46
C GLN A 57 -14.67 11.22 3.39
N GLY A 58 -13.67 10.36 3.33
CA GLY A 58 -13.84 8.93 3.49
C GLY A 58 -14.17 8.54 4.93
N GLN A 59 -14.57 7.30 5.11
CA GLN A 59 -14.90 6.74 6.43
C GLN A 59 -13.87 5.71 6.86
N LEU A 60 -13.44 5.80 8.11
CA LEU A 60 -12.58 4.79 8.72
C LEU A 60 -13.41 3.90 9.65
N LYS A 61 -13.37 2.58 9.42
CA LYS A 61 -14.10 1.58 10.21
C LYS A 61 -13.18 0.46 10.66
N GLU A 62 -13.39 -0.04 11.88
CA GLU A 62 -12.70 -1.24 12.39
C GLU A 62 -13.55 -2.48 12.12
N PHE A 63 -12.91 -3.53 11.60
CA PHE A 63 -13.54 -4.82 11.34
C PHE A 63 -12.78 -5.94 12.04
N SER A 64 -13.52 -6.97 12.44
CA SER A 64 -12.97 -8.22 12.96
C SER A 64 -13.07 -9.32 11.94
N TYR A 65 -12.07 -10.16 11.82
CA TYR A 65 -12.05 -11.32 10.93
C TYR A 65 -11.35 -12.52 11.58
N THR A 66 -11.72 -13.70 11.15
CA THR A 66 -11.13 -14.94 11.65
C THR A 66 -9.85 -15.25 10.89
N VAL A 67 -8.81 -15.61 11.62
CA VAL A 67 -7.47 -15.95 11.11
C VAL A 67 -7.02 -17.25 11.75
N SER A 68 -6.27 -18.07 11.03
CA SER A 68 -5.53 -19.17 11.64
C SER A 68 -4.33 -18.64 12.41
N ASN A 69 -4.02 -19.26 13.54
CA ASN A 69 -2.79 -18.96 14.27
C ASN A 69 -1.60 -19.60 13.55
N TYR A 70 -0.88 -18.81 12.74
CA TYR A 70 0.22 -19.31 11.91
C TYR A 70 1.50 -19.60 12.69
N ILE A 71 1.75 -18.85 13.76
CA ILE A 71 2.92 -19.03 14.62
C ILE A 71 2.47 -19.32 16.04
N ASN A 72 2.80 -20.50 16.55
CA ASN A 72 2.44 -20.90 17.91
C ASN A 72 3.43 -20.33 18.97
N SER A 73 3.12 -20.56 20.24
CA SER A 73 3.95 -20.10 21.37
C SER A 73 5.34 -20.73 21.43
N SER A 74 5.53 -21.85 20.74
CA SER A 74 6.84 -22.52 20.59
C SER A 74 7.66 -21.98 19.43
N ARG A 75 7.24 -20.87 18.79
CA ARG A 75 7.92 -20.24 17.66
C ARG A 75 8.02 -21.15 16.42
N GLN A 76 6.97 -21.90 16.17
CA GLN A 76 6.89 -22.81 15.03
C GLN A 76 5.72 -22.39 14.13
N LEU A 77 5.92 -22.49 12.83
CA LEU A 77 4.84 -22.44 11.86
C LEU A 77 3.94 -23.65 12.07
N VAL A 78 2.63 -23.41 12.22
CA VAL A 78 1.64 -24.47 12.43
C VAL A 78 1.30 -25.10 11.09
N THR A 79 2.03 -26.13 10.72
CA THR A 79 1.82 -26.93 9.51
C THR A 79 2.03 -28.38 9.81
N ASN A 80 1.40 -29.27 9.03
CA ASN A 80 1.51 -30.72 9.18
C ASN A 80 2.70 -31.34 8.45
N GLN A 81 3.44 -30.54 7.70
CA GLN A 81 4.54 -31.03 6.86
C GLN A 81 5.75 -30.12 6.94
N ALA A 82 6.91 -30.68 6.61
CA ALA A 82 8.10 -29.88 6.40
C ALA A 82 7.91 -28.99 5.17
N ILE A 83 8.31 -27.74 5.28
CA ILE A 83 8.18 -26.75 4.21
C ILE A 83 9.45 -26.78 3.39
N SER A 84 9.33 -26.91 2.07
CA SER A 84 10.42 -26.58 1.14
C SER A 84 10.43 -25.07 0.87
N SER A 85 11.53 -24.53 0.36
CA SER A 85 11.62 -23.12 -0.02
C SER A 85 10.67 -22.76 -1.16
N GLU A 86 10.33 -23.72 -2.01
CA GLU A 86 9.43 -23.55 -3.16
C GLU A 86 7.96 -23.47 -2.74
N GLU A 87 7.62 -24.14 -1.63
CA GLU A 87 6.25 -24.25 -1.12
C GLU A 87 5.94 -23.25 0.00
N ALA A 88 6.96 -22.63 0.57
CA ALA A 88 6.80 -21.73 1.70
C ALA A 88 5.84 -20.57 1.38
N GLY A 89 4.82 -20.39 2.22
CA GLY A 89 3.76 -19.41 2.03
C GLY A 89 2.56 -19.87 1.21
N ARG A 90 2.62 -21.10 0.65
CA ARG A 90 1.55 -21.67 -0.20
C ARG A 90 0.98 -22.97 0.34
N GLU A 91 1.64 -23.58 1.31
CA GLU A 91 1.17 -24.80 1.95
C GLU A 91 -0.04 -24.54 2.87
N THR A 92 -0.82 -25.57 3.13
CA THR A 92 -1.94 -25.50 4.06
C THR A 92 -1.45 -25.43 5.50
N VAL A 93 -1.93 -24.48 6.25
CA VAL A 93 -1.62 -24.27 7.67
C VAL A 93 -2.84 -24.62 8.51
N GLN A 94 -2.65 -25.41 9.56
CA GLN A 94 -3.68 -25.86 10.49
C GLN A 94 -3.43 -25.26 11.88
N GLY A 95 -3.74 -23.97 12.03
CA GLY A 95 -3.68 -23.29 13.31
C GLY A 95 -5.06 -23.12 13.94
N GLU A 96 -5.09 -23.01 15.27
CA GLU A 96 -6.32 -22.67 15.98
C GLU A 96 -6.85 -21.33 15.46
N PRO A 97 -8.16 -21.18 15.29
CA PRO A 97 -8.74 -19.92 14.84
C PRO A 97 -8.62 -18.84 15.93
N ILE A 98 -8.17 -17.67 15.54
CA ILE A 98 -8.15 -16.47 16.36
C ILE A 98 -8.91 -15.36 15.66
N VAL A 99 -9.41 -14.39 16.43
CA VAL A 99 -10.07 -13.20 15.88
C VAL A 99 -9.11 -12.03 15.92
N LYS A 100 -8.79 -11.51 14.74
CA LYS A 100 -7.98 -10.30 14.57
C LYS A 100 -8.82 -9.12 14.12
N LYS A 101 -8.23 -7.96 14.10
CA LYS A 101 -8.87 -6.73 13.66
C LYS A 101 -8.02 -6.02 12.61
N CYS A 102 -8.68 -5.31 11.71
CA CYS A 102 -8.08 -4.34 10.80
C CYS A 102 -8.90 -3.06 10.76
N ASN A 103 -8.27 -1.95 10.43
CA ASN A 103 -8.98 -0.72 10.07
C ASN A 103 -9.09 -0.66 8.55
N VAL A 104 -10.23 -0.18 8.05
CA VAL A 104 -10.50 -0.03 6.63
C VAL A 104 -10.96 1.39 6.36
N TYR A 105 -10.23 2.11 5.50
CA TYR A 105 -10.67 3.36 4.92
C TYR A 105 -11.54 3.05 3.69
N LEU A 106 -12.74 3.61 3.69
CA LEU A 106 -13.70 3.56 2.59
C LEU A 106 -13.83 4.98 2.01
N PRO A 107 -13.66 5.17 0.70
CA PRO A 107 -13.69 6.50 0.09
C PRO A 107 -15.05 7.15 0.22
N ALA A 108 -15.12 8.47 0.08
CA ALA A 108 -16.37 9.21 0.08
C ALA A 108 -17.36 8.63 -0.94
N GLY A 109 -18.62 8.51 -0.53
CA GLY A 109 -19.67 7.91 -1.37
C GLY A 109 -19.55 6.40 -1.58
N TYR A 110 -18.77 5.68 -0.74
CA TYR A 110 -18.81 4.22 -0.74
C TYR A 110 -20.18 3.73 -0.27
N ASP A 111 -20.82 2.92 -1.10
CA ASP A 111 -22.10 2.25 -0.80
C ASP A 111 -21.93 0.74 -0.97
N GLU A 112 -22.09 0.00 0.12
CA GLU A 112 -21.97 -1.46 0.12
C GLU A 112 -23.06 -2.14 -0.70
N THR A 113 -24.18 -1.48 -0.95
CA THR A 113 -25.31 -1.99 -1.73
C THR A 113 -25.16 -1.80 -3.23
N ASP A 114 -24.36 -0.84 -3.67
CA ASP A 114 -24.04 -0.58 -5.08
C ASP A 114 -22.98 -1.57 -5.59
N LYS A 115 -23.43 -2.75 -6.03
CA LYS A 115 -22.52 -3.81 -6.50
C LYS A 115 -21.88 -3.54 -7.86
N ASP A 116 -22.33 -2.54 -8.58
CA ASP A 116 -21.74 -2.14 -9.88
C ASP A 116 -20.49 -1.28 -9.69
N LYS A 117 -20.43 -0.52 -8.59
CA LYS A 117 -19.26 0.29 -8.24
C LYS A 117 -18.21 -0.56 -7.52
N LYS A 118 -17.04 -0.70 -8.15
CA LYS A 118 -15.92 -1.50 -7.64
C LYS A 118 -14.72 -0.62 -7.31
N TYR A 119 -13.84 -1.15 -6.46
CA TYR A 119 -12.70 -0.42 -5.94
C TYR A 119 -11.42 -1.26 -5.98
N ASN A 120 -10.31 -0.61 -6.25
CA ASN A 120 -8.98 -1.15 -6.01
C ASN A 120 -8.70 -1.21 -4.51
N VAL A 121 -7.76 -2.06 -4.09
CA VAL A 121 -7.41 -2.22 -2.68
C VAL A 121 -5.92 -2.03 -2.45
N LEU A 122 -5.57 -1.15 -1.50
CA LEU A 122 -4.23 -1.01 -0.96
C LEU A 122 -4.17 -1.61 0.45
N TYR A 123 -3.24 -2.55 0.67
CA TYR A 123 -2.88 -3.06 1.99
C TYR A 123 -1.67 -2.27 2.50
N LEU A 124 -1.86 -1.43 3.53
CA LEU A 124 -0.86 -0.48 4.04
C LEU A 124 -0.36 -0.93 5.42
N LEU A 125 0.87 -1.48 5.43
CA LEU A 125 1.44 -2.21 6.56
C LEU A 125 2.18 -1.27 7.52
N HIS A 126 2.08 -1.60 8.81
CA HIS A 126 2.76 -0.89 9.90
C HIS A 126 4.18 -1.42 10.15
N GLY A 127 4.95 -0.71 10.98
CA GLY A 127 6.28 -1.10 11.43
C GLY A 127 6.29 -1.89 12.74
N VAL A 128 7.49 -2.25 13.20
CA VAL A 128 7.69 -2.84 14.53
C VAL A 128 7.29 -1.85 15.62
N GLY A 129 6.66 -2.32 16.67
CA GLY A 129 6.14 -1.44 17.74
C GLY A 129 4.78 -0.80 17.42
N GLY A 130 4.34 -0.82 16.16
CA GLY A 130 3.05 -0.34 15.72
C GLY A 130 1.98 -1.43 15.62
N GLY A 131 0.87 -1.08 15.00
CA GLY A 131 -0.27 -1.94 14.73
C GLY A 131 -1.21 -1.27 13.74
N ARG A 132 -2.45 -1.75 13.60
CA ARG A 132 -3.46 -1.22 12.68
C ARG A 132 -3.77 0.27 12.82
N TYR A 133 -3.30 0.92 13.88
CA TYR A 133 -3.46 2.35 14.13
C TYR A 133 -2.21 3.17 13.85
N GLU A 134 -1.07 2.57 13.51
CA GLU A 134 0.19 3.30 13.37
C GLU A 134 0.11 4.38 12.28
N TRP A 135 -0.39 4.05 11.10
CA TRP A 135 -0.61 5.02 10.02
C TRP A 135 -1.60 6.13 10.39
N LEU A 136 -2.56 5.81 11.26
CA LEU A 136 -3.59 6.74 11.68
C LEU A 136 -3.04 7.72 12.74
N TYR A 137 -2.48 7.21 13.82
CA TYR A 137 -2.01 8.06 14.92
C TYR A 137 -0.62 8.64 14.67
N GLY A 138 0.28 7.91 14.03
CA GLY A 138 1.67 8.31 13.87
C GLY A 138 1.85 9.52 12.96
N GLY A 139 1.04 9.65 11.90
CA GLY A 139 0.99 10.86 11.07
C GLY A 139 0.30 12.05 11.72
N GLY A 140 -0.38 11.83 12.86
CA GLY A 140 -1.14 12.84 13.57
C GLY A 140 -2.50 13.15 12.97
N ARG A 141 -3.13 14.19 13.53
CA ARG A 141 -4.43 14.70 13.08
C ARG A 141 -4.34 16.19 12.75
N ILE A 142 -4.95 16.58 11.65
CA ILE A 142 -5.13 17.99 11.24
C ILE A 142 -6.61 18.17 10.90
N ASP A 143 -7.19 19.26 11.38
CA ASP A 143 -8.62 19.61 11.19
C ASP A 143 -9.58 18.49 11.67
N GLY A 144 -9.17 17.74 12.70
CA GLY A 144 -10.00 16.69 13.29
C GLY A 144 -9.90 15.31 12.62
N ASN A 145 -9.22 15.19 11.48
CA ASN A 145 -9.06 13.93 10.75
C ASN A 145 -7.58 13.48 10.70
N TYR A 146 -7.33 12.21 10.47
CA TYR A 146 -5.97 11.64 10.34
C TYR A 146 -5.29 12.14 9.06
N VAL A 147 -3.99 12.47 9.15
CA VAL A 147 -3.22 13.00 8.01
C VAL A 147 -3.25 12.06 6.81
N ILE A 148 -3.11 10.75 7.02
CA ILE A 148 -3.19 9.79 5.92
C ILE A 148 -4.57 9.76 5.25
N CYS A 149 -5.66 9.94 6.02
CA CYS A 149 -7.01 10.05 5.46
C CYS A 149 -7.18 11.36 4.69
N ASN A 150 -6.66 12.47 5.22
CA ASN A 150 -6.66 13.75 4.51
C ASN A 150 -5.92 13.67 3.17
N ILE A 151 -4.78 12.98 3.11
CA ILE A 151 -4.03 12.75 1.86
C ILE A 151 -4.89 11.98 0.86
N LEU A 152 -5.52 10.90 1.29
CA LEU A 152 -6.42 10.08 0.46
C LEU A 152 -7.60 10.91 -0.07
N ASP A 153 -8.28 11.61 0.85
CA ASP A 153 -9.46 12.42 0.53
C ASP A 153 -9.13 13.54 -0.48
N ASN A 154 -7.99 14.24 -0.29
CA ASN A 154 -7.56 15.29 -1.21
C ASN A 154 -7.21 14.74 -2.59
N LEU A 155 -6.45 13.64 -2.66
CA LEU A 155 -6.10 13.01 -3.93
C LEU A 155 -7.33 12.56 -4.71
N ILE A 156 -8.32 11.97 -4.03
CA ILE A 156 -9.58 11.52 -4.62
C ILE A 156 -10.44 12.71 -5.05
N MET A 157 -10.63 13.71 -4.17
CA MET A 157 -11.43 14.90 -4.46
C MET A 157 -10.89 15.69 -5.66
N ASN A 158 -9.56 15.78 -5.78
CA ASN A 158 -8.91 16.49 -6.88
C ASN A 158 -8.86 15.66 -8.17
N GLY A 159 -9.32 14.41 -8.16
CA GLY A 159 -9.29 13.51 -9.32
C GLY A 159 -7.88 13.05 -9.73
N GLU A 160 -6.92 13.13 -8.80
CA GLU A 160 -5.55 12.66 -9.06
C GLU A 160 -5.42 11.14 -8.94
N ILE A 161 -6.31 10.50 -8.20
CA ILE A 161 -6.43 9.06 -8.08
C ILE A 161 -7.91 8.65 -8.14
N GLU A 162 -8.15 7.44 -8.64
CA GLU A 162 -9.45 6.81 -8.52
C GLU A 162 -9.75 6.47 -7.05
N PRO A 163 -11.03 6.54 -6.60
CA PRO A 163 -11.40 6.10 -5.28
C PRO A 163 -10.97 4.65 -5.02
N LEU A 164 -10.35 4.40 -3.86
CA LEU A 164 -9.87 3.08 -3.48
C LEU A 164 -10.16 2.76 -2.02
N ILE A 165 -10.12 1.47 -1.69
CA ILE A 165 -10.18 0.98 -0.31
C ILE A 165 -8.75 0.85 0.21
N VAL A 166 -8.48 1.34 1.44
CA VAL A 166 -7.19 1.12 2.11
C VAL A 166 -7.39 0.30 3.38
N VAL A 167 -6.65 -0.80 3.48
CA VAL A 167 -6.68 -1.70 4.64
C VAL A 167 -5.43 -1.48 5.47
N PHE A 168 -5.61 -1.20 6.75
CA PHE A 168 -4.55 -1.08 7.76
C PHE A 168 -4.63 -2.32 8.67
N PRO A 169 -3.87 -3.39 8.38
CA PRO A 169 -3.94 -4.63 9.15
C PRO A 169 -3.06 -4.61 10.39
N GLU A 170 -3.22 -5.63 11.25
CA GLU A 170 -2.19 -6.06 12.18
C GLU A 170 -1.26 -7.03 11.46
N GLY A 171 -0.08 -6.57 11.09
CA GLY A 171 0.86 -7.28 10.21
C GLY A 171 1.63 -8.43 10.87
N ARG A 172 1.11 -9.04 11.94
CA ARG A 172 1.76 -10.12 12.69
C ARG A 172 0.92 -11.39 12.69
N SER A 173 1.34 -12.40 11.97
CA SER A 173 0.67 -13.71 11.90
C SER A 173 1.10 -14.63 13.04
N SER A 174 0.84 -14.24 14.27
CA SER A 174 1.18 -15.01 15.48
C SER A 174 0.07 -14.95 16.51
N HIS A 175 0.09 -15.87 17.51
CA HIS A 175 -0.92 -15.92 18.57
C HIS A 175 -0.94 -14.67 19.47
N ASP A 176 0.18 -13.97 19.56
CA ASP A 176 0.40 -12.74 20.33
C ASP A 176 0.38 -11.47 19.46
N TRP A 177 -0.45 -11.46 18.42
CA TRP A 177 -0.54 -10.38 17.44
C TRP A 177 -0.80 -8.99 18.03
N VAL A 178 -1.35 -8.88 19.24
CA VAL A 178 -1.58 -7.61 19.94
C VAL A 178 -0.33 -7.11 20.70
N ASP A 179 0.66 -7.97 20.91
CA ASP A 179 1.92 -7.58 21.53
C ASP A 179 2.80 -6.82 20.53
N ASN A 180 2.90 -5.53 20.72
CA ASN A 180 3.71 -4.63 19.89
C ASN A 180 5.10 -4.35 20.48
N SER A 181 5.52 -5.07 21.52
CA SER A 181 6.87 -4.96 22.07
C SER A 181 7.93 -5.42 21.07
N PHE A 182 9.09 -4.78 21.10
CA PHE A 182 10.25 -5.25 20.35
C PHE A 182 11.02 -6.26 21.18
N SER A 183 10.74 -7.54 20.97
CA SER A 183 11.42 -8.63 21.64
C SER A 183 11.69 -9.78 20.67
N VAL A 184 12.97 -10.04 20.44
CA VAL A 184 13.40 -11.15 19.56
C VAL A 184 13.07 -12.53 20.12
N ASP A 185 12.81 -12.63 21.41
CA ASP A 185 12.46 -13.89 22.08
C ASP A 185 10.98 -14.24 21.95
N LYS A 186 10.16 -13.29 21.52
CA LYS A 186 8.72 -13.46 21.35
C LYS A 186 8.35 -13.83 19.91
N THR A 187 7.14 -14.32 19.74
CA THR A 187 6.60 -14.73 18.44
C THR A 187 6.03 -13.57 17.62
N ASN A 188 5.74 -12.42 18.25
CA ASN A 188 5.21 -11.25 17.55
C ASN A 188 6.16 -10.72 16.45
N ILE A 189 7.46 -10.71 16.67
CA ILE A 189 8.45 -10.34 15.65
C ILE A 189 8.49 -11.39 14.53
N LEU A 190 8.51 -12.68 14.89
CA LEU A 190 8.47 -13.75 13.93
C LEU A 190 7.23 -13.69 13.03
N GLY A 191 6.09 -13.26 13.58
CA GLY A 191 4.83 -13.11 12.85
C GLY A 191 4.90 -12.18 11.65
N PHE A 192 5.81 -11.21 11.62
CA PHE A 192 6.03 -10.36 10.44
C PHE A 192 6.51 -11.13 9.22
N TYR A 193 7.31 -12.17 9.42
CA TYR A 193 7.91 -12.96 8.35
C TYR A 193 6.96 -13.99 7.75
N TYR A 194 5.77 -14.16 8.32
CA TYR A 194 4.76 -15.14 7.89
C TYR A 194 3.39 -14.48 7.60
N PHE A 195 3.37 -13.17 7.42
CA PHE A 195 2.11 -12.46 7.16
C PHE A 195 1.51 -12.75 5.79
N ASP A 196 2.28 -13.28 4.84
CA ASP A 196 1.80 -13.73 3.54
C ASP A 196 0.75 -14.85 3.64
N TYR A 197 0.86 -15.75 4.62
CA TYR A 197 -0.18 -16.75 4.88
C TYR A 197 -1.52 -16.09 5.23
N GLU A 198 -1.50 -15.15 6.14
CA GLU A 198 -2.69 -14.42 6.56
C GLU A 198 -3.27 -13.58 5.41
N LEU A 199 -2.43 -12.88 4.66
CA LEU A 199 -2.86 -12.16 3.46
C LEU A 199 -3.60 -13.09 2.50
N ARG A 200 -2.98 -14.20 2.14
CA ARG A 200 -3.48 -15.16 1.14
C ARG A 200 -4.75 -15.88 1.58
N TYR A 201 -4.81 -16.34 2.82
CA TYR A 201 -5.85 -17.27 3.26
C TYR A 201 -6.95 -16.65 4.13
N ASN A 202 -6.72 -15.45 4.68
CA ASN A 202 -7.68 -14.84 5.60
C ASN A 202 -8.02 -13.40 5.25
N LEU A 203 -7.06 -12.49 5.19
CA LEU A 203 -7.35 -11.06 5.08
C LEU A 203 -7.86 -10.67 3.69
N ILE A 204 -7.17 -11.07 2.61
CA ILE A 204 -7.65 -10.78 1.24
C ILE A 204 -9.01 -11.41 1.00
N PRO A 205 -9.24 -12.71 1.30
CA PRO A 205 -10.57 -13.31 1.20
C PRO A 205 -11.64 -12.56 2.00
N PHE A 206 -11.32 -12.12 3.23
CA PHE A 206 -12.25 -11.35 4.05
C PHE A 206 -12.61 -10.01 3.39
N ILE A 207 -11.62 -9.25 2.92
CA ILE A 207 -11.85 -7.96 2.28
C ILE A 207 -12.68 -8.13 1.01
N GLU A 208 -12.32 -9.06 0.14
CA GLU A 208 -12.99 -9.23 -1.16
C GLU A 208 -14.36 -9.87 -1.09
N SER A 209 -14.68 -10.56 0.01
CA SER A 209 -16.04 -11.07 0.24
C SER A 209 -16.97 -10.07 0.92
N ASN A 210 -16.45 -9.06 1.60
CA ASN A 210 -17.25 -8.10 2.37
C ASN A 210 -17.33 -6.71 1.74
N PHE A 211 -16.44 -6.37 0.80
CA PHE A 211 -16.39 -5.06 0.16
C PHE A 211 -16.55 -5.17 -1.36
N ASN A 212 -16.94 -4.07 -1.99
CA ASN A 212 -17.09 -4.00 -3.44
C ASN A 212 -15.73 -3.82 -4.12
N THR A 213 -14.98 -4.88 -4.30
CA THR A 213 -13.66 -4.87 -4.91
C THR A 213 -13.69 -5.33 -6.37
N TYR A 214 -12.75 -4.85 -7.19
CA TYR A 214 -12.52 -5.41 -8.53
C TYR A 214 -12.00 -6.83 -8.45
N ALA A 215 -11.06 -7.07 -7.54
CA ALA A 215 -10.43 -8.37 -7.38
C ALA A 215 -11.34 -9.36 -6.66
N ASN A 216 -11.21 -10.65 -7.02
CA ASN A 216 -11.87 -11.78 -6.38
C ASN A 216 -10.90 -12.95 -6.25
N ILE A 217 -10.29 -13.11 -5.08
CA ILE A 217 -9.32 -14.18 -4.81
C ILE A 217 -9.91 -15.60 -4.90
N ALA A 218 -11.22 -15.74 -4.85
CA ALA A 218 -11.88 -17.05 -4.99
C ALA A 218 -11.78 -17.61 -6.42
N ASP A 219 -11.66 -16.73 -7.43
CA ASP A 219 -11.40 -17.16 -8.80
C ASP A 219 -9.89 -17.41 -8.99
N LYS A 220 -9.53 -18.65 -9.28
CA LYS A 220 -8.16 -19.15 -9.44
C LYS A 220 -7.76 -19.39 -10.89
N SER A 221 -8.59 -19.00 -11.87
CA SER A 221 -8.21 -19.08 -13.28
C SER A 221 -6.99 -18.21 -13.56
N PRO A 222 -6.11 -18.57 -14.48
CA PRO A 222 -4.93 -17.77 -14.81
C PRO A 222 -5.29 -16.33 -15.19
N GLU A 223 -6.37 -16.15 -15.95
CA GLU A 223 -6.90 -14.85 -16.38
C GLU A 223 -7.36 -14.02 -15.19
N ALA A 224 -8.07 -14.65 -14.23
CA ALA A 224 -8.52 -13.99 -13.01
C ALA A 224 -7.34 -13.62 -12.10
N ILE A 225 -6.32 -14.46 -11.99
CA ILE A 225 -5.11 -14.13 -11.22
C ILE A 225 -4.44 -12.89 -11.80
N GLU A 226 -4.23 -12.84 -13.14
CA GLU A 226 -3.62 -11.69 -13.80
C GLU A 226 -4.46 -10.41 -13.65
N TYR A 227 -5.78 -10.51 -13.75
CA TYR A 227 -6.70 -9.40 -13.51
C TYR A 227 -6.66 -8.95 -12.05
N ASN A 228 -6.85 -9.88 -11.11
CA ASN A 228 -7.00 -9.60 -9.69
C ASN A 228 -5.75 -8.93 -9.09
N ARG A 229 -4.54 -9.40 -9.46
CA ARG A 229 -3.29 -8.84 -8.95
C ARG A 229 -3.10 -7.36 -9.31
N ARG A 230 -3.63 -6.93 -10.47
CA ARG A 230 -3.60 -5.54 -10.95
C ARG A 230 -4.58 -4.63 -10.21
N HIS A 231 -5.46 -5.18 -9.40
CA HIS A 231 -6.40 -4.44 -8.56
C HIS A 231 -6.01 -4.48 -7.07
N ARG A 232 -4.80 -5.00 -6.76
CA ARG A 232 -4.24 -5.03 -5.41
C ARG A 232 -2.86 -4.38 -5.37
N ALA A 233 -2.66 -3.57 -4.33
CA ALA A 233 -1.36 -3.01 -3.98
C ALA A 233 -1.00 -3.34 -2.53
N ILE A 234 0.30 -3.46 -2.25
CA ILE A 234 0.84 -3.62 -0.90
C ILE A 234 1.94 -2.59 -0.68
N ALA A 235 1.89 -1.92 0.46
CA ALA A 235 2.96 -1.02 0.85
C ALA A 235 3.13 -1.01 2.37
N GLY A 236 4.24 -0.48 2.86
CA GLY A 236 4.42 -0.36 4.29
C GLY A 236 5.64 0.44 4.70
N LEU A 237 5.64 0.83 5.97
CA LEU A 237 6.74 1.53 6.62
C LEU A 237 7.60 0.57 7.44
N SER A 238 8.91 0.80 7.52
CA SER A 238 9.84 0.06 8.38
C SER A 238 9.73 -1.47 8.19
N MET A 239 9.30 -2.22 9.21
CA MET A 239 9.05 -3.67 9.10
C MET A 239 7.94 -3.98 8.08
N GLY A 240 6.93 -3.13 7.93
CA GLY A 240 5.94 -3.26 6.85
C GLY A 240 6.53 -3.04 5.46
N GLY A 241 7.53 -2.17 5.32
CA GLY A 241 8.30 -2.02 4.09
C GLY A 241 9.12 -3.27 3.76
N MET A 242 9.75 -3.88 4.77
CA MET A 242 10.40 -5.19 4.62
C MET A 242 9.41 -6.27 4.19
N GLN A 243 8.22 -6.32 4.80
CA GLN A 243 7.17 -7.28 4.42
C GLN A 243 6.75 -7.07 2.95
N ALA A 244 6.48 -5.83 2.56
CA ALA A 244 6.10 -5.51 1.18
C ALA A 244 7.14 -6.00 0.17
N LEU A 245 8.43 -5.86 0.46
CA LEU A 245 9.51 -6.35 -0.38
C LEU A 245 9.67 -7.88 -0.29
N ASN A 246 10.01 -8.41 0.89
CA ASN A 246 10.42 -9.79 1.06
C ASN A 246 9.28 -10.79 0.78
N LEU A 247 8.06 -10.49 1.24
CA LEU A 247 6.94 -11.40 1.06
C LEU A 247 6.37 -11.35 -0.37
N THR A 248 6.50 -10.21 -1.05
CA THR A 248 6.00 -10.11 -2.44
C THR A 248 7.00 -10.66 -3.45
N PHE A 249 8.30 -10.35 -3.29
CA PHE A 249 9.28 -10.77 -4.29
C PHE A 249 9.94 -12.11 -4.00
N GLY A 250 9.59 -12.75 -2.88
CA GLY A 250 10.32 -13.92 -2.39
C GLY A 250 11.68 -13.48 -1.90
N GLY A 251 11.95 -13.61 -0.71
CA GLY A 251 13.20 -13.24 -0.08
C GLY A 251 13.51 -14.22 1.01
N TYR A 252 14.21 -13.75 2.00
CA TYR A 252 14.47 -14.55 3.17
C TYR A 252 13.25 -14.60 4.07
N ARG A 253 12.90 -15.81 4.44
CA ARG A 253 11.88 -16.15 5.42
C ARG A 253 12.49 -17.07 6.47
N HIS A 254 12.08 -16.88 7.71
CA HIS A 254 12.50 -17.78 8.78
C HIS A 254 11.77 -19.12 8.70
N ASP A 255 12.52 -20.24 8.62
CA ASP A 255 11.96 -21.59 8.68
C ASP A 255 11.68 -22.00 10.12
N SER A 256 10.48 -21.70 10.61
CA SER A 256 10.09 -22.00 11.98
C SER A 256 9.92 -23.49 12.25
N THR A 257 9.79 -24.34 11.25
CA THR A 257 9.68 -25.79 11.42
C THR A 257 11.03 -26.45 11.77
N LYS A 258 12.12 -25.79 11.33
CA LYS A 258 13.50 -26.28 11.53
C LYS A 258 14.33 -25.33 12.39
N TYR A 259 13.71 -24.31 12.93
CA TYR A 259 14.39 -23.29 13.71
C TYR A 259 14.98 -23.87 14.99
N THR A 260 16.23 -23.59 15.25
CA THR A 260 16.97 -24.08 16.42
C THR A 260 17.36 -22.98 17.41
N GLY A 261 17.11 -21.72 17.07
CA GLY A 261 17.13 -20.62 18.03
C GLY A 261 18.45 -19.94 18.30
N THR A 262 19.25 -19.61 17.29
CA THR A 262 20.37 -18.68 17.48
C THR A 262 20.01 -17.30 16.97
N SER A 263 20.31 -16.28 17.74
CA SER A 263 19.95 -14.90 17.40
C SER A 263 20.99 -14.25 16.50
N SER A 264 20.50 -13.41 15.56
CA SER A 264 21.30 -12.51 14.78
C SER A 264 20.71 -11.11 14.86
N PHE A 265 21.56 -10.09 14.96
CA PHE A 265 21.13 -8.72 15.04
C PHE A 265 20.30 -8.28 13.82
N PHE A 266 20.72 -8.68 12.62
CA PHE A 266 20.10 -8.25 11.37
C PHE A 266 18.77 -8.95 11.06
N ASN A 267 18.53 -10.13 11.61
CA ASN A 267 17.27 -10.84 11.42
C ASN A 267 16.43 -10.91 12.71
N ASN A 268 16.56 -9.90 13.55
CA ASN A 268 15.79 -9.73 14.81
C ASN A 268 15.83 -10.99 15.71
N GLY A 269 16.97 -11.63 15.80
CA GLY A 269 17.15 -12.82 16.63
C GLY A 269 16.88 -14.15 15.94
N LEU A 270 16.59 -14.13 14.65
CA LEU A 270 16.39 -15.35 13.86
C LEU A 270 17.70 -15.74 13.19
N ASP A 271 18.12 -16.98 13.33
CA ASP A 271 19.40 -17.46 12.80
C ASP A 271 19.29 -18.18 11.47
N LYS A 272 18.10 -18.63 11.11
CA LYS A 272 17.83 -19.32 9.86
C LYS A 272 16.73 -18.63 9.09
N THR A 273 16.97 -18.45 7.82
CA THR A 273 15.99 -17.92 6.89
C THR A 273 15.82 -18.89 5.73
N VAL A 274 14.60 -18.97 5.22
CA VAL A 274 14.23 -19.75 4.05
C VAL A 274 13.90 -18.79 2.93
N LYS A 275 14.54 -18.95 1.78
CA LYS A 275 14.14 -18.25 0.57
C LYS A 275 12.79 -18.80 0.13
N ALA A 276 11.78 -17.97 0.08
CA ALA A 276 10.42 -18.36 -0.25
C ALA A 276 9.99 -17.76 -1.59
N PRO A 277 9.05 -18.39 -2.31
CA PRO A 277 8.39 -17.74 -3.44
C PRO A 277 7.61 -16.51 -2.95
N GLY A 278 7.48 -15.52 -3.83
CA GLY A 278 6.78 -14.29 -3.51
C GLY A 278 5.26 -14.36 -3.70
N MET A 279 4.63 -13.19 -3.58
CA MET A 279 3.20 -12.99 -3.77
C MET A 279 2.90 -12.17 -5.03
N GLN A 280 3.68 -12.31 -6.10
CA GLN A 280 3.43 -11.60 -7.36
C GLN A 280 2.12 -12.03 -8.04
N ASP A 281 1.61 -13.21 -7.68
CA ASP A 281 0.26 -13.66 -8.03
C ASP A 281 -0.86 -12.92 -7.29
N LEU A 282 -0.55 -12.22 -6.21
CA LEU A 282 -1.52 -11.44 -5.43
C LEU A 282 -1.42 -9.95 -5.70
N PHE A 283 -0.22 -9.40 -5.90
CA PHE A 283 0.04 -7.97 -5.97
C PHE A 283 0.85 -7.60 -7.22
N ALA A 284 0.42 -6.53 -7.90
CA ALA A 284 1.13 -5.95 -9.03
C ALA A 284 1.88 -4.65 -8.68
N TYR A 285 1.60 -4.04 -7.52
CA TYR A 285 2.13 -2.77 -7.08
C TYR A 285 2.69 -2.89 -5.67
N VAL A 286 3.95 -2.48 -5.48
CA VAL A 286 4.67 -2.60 -4.21
C VAL A 286 5.29 -1.27 -3.82
N GLY A 287 5.04 -0.84 -2.57
CA GLY A 287 5.65 0.34 -1.96
C GLY A 287 6.42 -0.02 -0.69
N ALA A 288 7.65 0.47 -0.54
CA ALA A 288 8.44 0.28 0.67
C ALA A 288 9.00 1.62 1.15
N PHE A 289 8.68 1.98 2.40
CA PHE A 289 9.07 3.25 2.98
C PHE A 289 9.98 2.98 4.19
N SER A 290 11.25 3.42 4.12
CA SER A 290 12.25 3.16 5.15
C SER A 290 12.29 1.66 5.54
N ASN A 291 12.45 0.77 4.57
CA ASN A 291 12.41 -0.67 4.79
C ASN A 291 13.41 -1.13 5.84
N ALA A 292 12.95 -1.98 6.76
CA ALA A 292 13.71 -2.44 7.93
C ALA A 292 15.02 -3.16 7.58
N PRO A 293 15.99 -3.23 8.52
CA PRO A 293 17.30 -3.88 8.31
C PRO A 293 17.26 -5.34 7.89
N THR A 294 16.14 -6.04 8.10
CA THR A 294 15.94 -7.43 7.68
C THR A 294 15.38 -7.58 6.26
N SER A 295 15.32 -6.49 5.50
CA SER A 295 15.00 -6.54 4.07
C SER A 295 16.05 -7.31 3.29
N SER A 296 15.61 -8.06 2.29
CA SER A 296 16.49 -8.74 1.34
C SER A 296 17.29 -7.73 0.52
N THR A 297 18.45 -8.13 0.04
CA THR A 297 19.28 -7.31 -0.86
C THR A 297 18.67 -7.22 -2.25
N GLY A 298 19.07 -6.22 -3.02
CA GLY A 298 18.48 -5.94 -4.32
C GLY A 298 18.67 -7.05 -5.34
N ASP A 299 19.78 -7.77 -5.28
CA ASP A 299 20.03 -8.96 -6.11
C ASP A 299 19.05 -10.11 -5.80
N ILE A 300 18.71 -10.31 -4.54
CA ILE A 300 17.71 -11.31 -4.11
C ILE A 300 16.31 -10.88 -4.54
N LEU A 301 15.94 -9.63 -4.25
CA LEU A 301 14.62 -9.08 -4.64
C LEU A 301 14.45 -9.09 -6.16
N GLY A 302 15.46 -8.63 -6.90
CA GLY A 302 15.46 -8.62 -8.35
C GLY A 302 15.38 -10.03 -8.95
N SER A 303 16.11 -11.01 -8.38
CA SER A 303 16.00 -12.40 -8.80
C SER A 303 14.60 -12.98 -8.58
N GLY A 304 13.94 -12.61 -7.47
CA GLY A 304 12.55 -12.99 -7.21
C GLY A 304 11.58 -12.39 -8.23
N ILE A 305 11.78 -11.12 -8.61
CA ILE A 305 10.99 -10.46 -9.65
C ILE A 305 11.22 -11.15 -11.01
N ALA A 306 12.48 -11.39 -11.39
CA ALA A 306 12.82 -12.01 -12.66
C ALA A 306 12.27 -13.43 -12.81
N ALA A 307 12.21 -14.20 -11.72
CA ALA A 307 11.74 -15.57 -11.71
C ALA A 307 10.20 -15.71 -11.64
N ALA A 308 9.47 -14.60 -11.47
CA ALA A 308 8.02 -14.64 -11.34
C ALA A 308 7.32 -14.85 -12.69
N ASP A 309 6.20 -15.57 -12.66
CA ASP A 309 5.33 -15.75 -13.84
C ASP A 309 4.60 -14.44 -14.21
N TYR A 310 4.54 -13.48 -13.29
CA TYR A 310 3.80 -12.22 -13.45
C TYR A 310 4.74 -11.02 -13.31
N PRO A 311 4.79 -10.11 -14.30
CA PRO A 311 5.64 -8.92 -14.21
C PRO A 311 5.13 -7.97 -13.14
N MET A 312 6.04 -7.35 -12.41
CA MET A 312 5.72 -6.29 -11.45
C MET A 312 5.42 -4.98 -12.17
N GLU A 313 4.22 -4.44 -12.00
CA GLU A 313 3.82 -3.18 -12.65
C GLU A 313 4.53 -1.97 -12.04
N LEU A 314 4.69 -1.97 -10.71
CA LEU A 314 5.31 -0.87 -9.98
C LEU A 314 6.05 -1.35 -8.73
N LEU A 315 7.31 -0.94 -8.61
CA LEU A 315 8.03 -0.91 -7.36
C LEU A 315 8.41 0.54 -7.02
N TYR A 316 7.92 1.04 -5.90
CA TYR A 316 8.27 2.33 -5.33
C TYR A 316 9.03 2.12 -4.01
N ILE A 317 10.24 2.63 -3.90
CA ILE A 317 11.07 2.49 -2.70
C ILE A 317 11.60 3.86 -2.27
N THR A 318 11.41 4.22 -1.01
CA THR A 318 11.84 5.51 -0.46
C THR A 318 12.44 5.39 0.93
N CYS A 319 13.36 6.31 1.25
CA CYS A 319 13.97 6.45 2.56
C CYS A 319 14.38 7.90 2.77
N GLY A 320 14.55 8.31 4.02
CA GLY A 320 15.25 9.56 4.36
C GLY A 320 16.74 9.36 4.37
N ASP A 321 17.53 10.36 3.96
CA ASP A 321 18.99 10.28 3.97
C ASP A 321 19.60 10.40 5.38
N ASN A 322 18.81 10.89 6.36
CA ASN A 322 19.15 10.90 7.80
C ASN A 322 18.46 9.77 8.58
N ASP A 323 17.88 8.79 7.91
CA ASP A 323 17.26 7.63 8.54
C ASP A 323 18.33 6.66 9.07
N GLY A 324 18.76 6.85 10.32
CA GLY A 324 19.79 6.04 10.97
C GLY A 324 19.41 4.58 11.20
N ILE A 325 18.15 4.20 10.96
CA ILE A 325 17.65 2.83 11.10
C ILE A 325 17.64 2.12 9.74
N ALA A 326 17.08 2.76 8.70
CA ALA A 326 16.74 2.12 7.44
C ALA A 326 17.63 2.50 6.25
N ILE A 327 18.48 3.54 6.35
CA ILE A 327 19.26 3.99 5.18
C ILE A 327 20.15 2.89 4.61
N MET A 328 20.82 2.10 5.48
CA MET A 328 21.65 1.00 5.02
C MET A 328 20.87 -0.11 4.33
N SER A 329 19.71 -0.49 4.88
CA SER A 329 18.84 -1.51 4.28
C SER A 329 18.19 -1.03 2.99
N TYR A 330 17.84 0.26 2.91
CA TYR A 330 17.40 0.89 1.66
C TYR A 330 18.49 0.80 0.58
N GLU A 331 19.72 1.21 0.88
CA GLU A 331 20.85 1.14 -0.05
C GLU A 331 21.15 -0.29 -0.50
N MET A 332 21.05 -1.25 0.42
CA MET A 332 21.25 -2.66 0.09
C MET A 332 20.11 -3.21 -0.79
N ALA A 333 18.88 -2.79 -0.54
CA ALA A 333 17.72 -3.25 -1.30
C ALA A 333 17.65 -2.68 -2.73
N ILE A 334 18.18 -1.47 -2.97
CA ILE A 334 18.19 -0.85 -4.30
C ILE A 334 19.39 -1.27 -5.17
N ARG A 335 20.46 -1.78 -4.53
CA ARG A 335 21.69 -2.17 -5.24
C ARG A 335 21.40 -3.39 -6.12
N ASP A 336 21.79 -3.32 -7.38
CA ASP A 336 21.67 -4.38 -8.39
C ASP A 336 20.23 -4.88 -8.66
N LEU A 337 19.22 -4.26 -8.00
CA LEU A 337 17.82 -4.69 -8.10
C LEU A 337 17.32 -4.61 -9.55
N MET A 338 17.49 -3.47 -10.21
CA MET A 338 17.01 -3.28 -11.57
C MET A 338 17.71 -4.19 -12.58
N GLU A 339 19.03 -4.35 -12.44
CA GLU A 339 19.81 -5.22 -13.31
C GLU A 339 19.35 -6.67 -13.19
N THR A 340 19.09 -7.10 -11.96
CA THR A 340 18.68 -8.48 -11.67
C THR A 340 17.21 -8.74 -12.00
N ALA A 341 16.31 -7.76 -11.81
CA ALA A 341 14.88 -7.90 -12.10
C ALA A 341 14.57 -7.95 -13.60
N GLY A 342 15.40 -7.33 -14.42
CA GLY A 342 15.25 -7.33 -15.87
C GLY A 342 13.91 -6.77 -16.36
N GLU A 343 13.31 -7.42 -17.34
CA GLU A 343 12.07 -6.97 -17.97
C GLU A 343 10.80 -7.23 -17.13
N ASN A 344 10.89 -8.05 -16.10
CA ASN A 344 9.77 -8.33 -15.20
C ASN A 344 9.49 -7.21 -14.18
N LEU A 345 10.27 -6.13 -14.16
CA LEU A 345 9.98 -4.91 -13.45
C LEU A 345 9.65 -3.80 -14.46
N ARG A 346 8.39 -3.40 -14.55
CA ARG A 346 7.92 -2.42 -15.54
C ARG A 346 8.25 -0.98 -15.13
N SER A 347 7.87 -0.60 -13.92
CA SER A 347 8.14 0.76 -13.42
C SER A 347 8.84 0.70 -12.08
N TYR A 348 9.89 1.47 -11.94
CA TYR A 348 10.72 1.52 -10.75
C TYR A 348 10.98 2.96 -10.31
N TYR A 349 10.61 3.26 -9.07
CA TYR A 349 10.83 4.56 -8.46
C TYR A 349 11.71 4.41 -7.22
N GLN A 350 12.88 5.00 -7.28
CA GLN A 350 13.83 5.10 -6.18
C GLN A 350 13.87 6.55 -5.70
N VAL A 351 13.34 6.80 -4.51
CA VAL A 351 13.18 8.15 -3.98
C VAL A 351 13.94 8.29 -2.67
N LEU A 352 14.83 9.27 -2.60
CA LEU A 352 15.53 9.66 -1.37
C LEU A 352 14.99 11.00 -0.90
N ILE A 353 14.69 11.14 0.41
CA ILE A 353 14.17 12.37 0.98
C ILE A 353 15.26 13.03 1.80
N ARG A 354 15.70 14.22 1.34
CA ARG A 354 16.79 14.97 1.97
C ARG A 354 16.41 15.44 3.37
N GLY A 355 17.28 15.17 4.33
CA GLY A 355 17.07 15.50 5.74
C GLY A 355 16.02 14.63 6.43
N GLY A 356 15.42 13.68 5.71
CA GLY A 356 14.38 12.81 6.25
C GLY A 356 14.91 11.79 7.25
N GLY A 357 14.18 11.56 8.35
CA GLY A 357 14.45 10.57 9.38
C GLY A 357 13.62 9.30 9.22
N HIS A 358 13.61 8.46 10.28
CA HIS A 358 12.73 7.29 10.38
C HIS A 358 11.38 7.70 10.97
N ASP A 359 10.59 8.44 10.21
CA ASP A 359 9.39 9.10 10.71
C ASP A 359 8.29 9.32 9.67
N PHE A 360 7.14 9.79 10.13
CA PHE A 360 5.97 10.05 9.28
C PHE A 360 6.13 11.20 8.28
N ALA A 361 7.14 12.06 8.43
CA ALA A 361 7.41 13.05 7.38
C ALA A 361 7.87 12.33 6.12
N VAL A 362 8.76 11.34 6.24
CA VAL A 362 9.22 10.48 5.13
C VAL A 362 8.10 9.55 4.66
N TRP A 363 7.42 8.87 5.57
CA TRP A 363 6.45 7.84 5.21
C TRP A 363 5.19 8.41 4.56
N ASN A 364 4.71 9.56 5.01
CA ASN A 364 3.60 10.25 4.33
C ASN A 364 3.97 10.72 2.92
N HIS A 365 5.21 11.19 2.70
CA HIS A 365 5.71 11.50 1.35
C HIS A 365 5.74 10.25 0.46
N GLY A 366 6.22 9.12 1.03
CA GLY A 366 6.21 7.84 0.34
C GLY A 366 4.80 7.43 -0.06
N ALA A 367 3.85 7.46 0.89
CA ALA A 367 2.46 7.11 0.64
C ALA A 367 1.79 8.04 -0.39
N TYR A 368 1.97 9.37 -0.29
CA TYR A 368 1.43 10.34 -1.23
C TYR A 368 1.86 10.08 -2.67
N ASN A 369 3.16 9.91 -2.90
CA ASN A 369 3.67 9.66 -4.24
C ASN A 369 3.28 8.26 -4.74
N PHE A 370 3.35 7.25 -3.89
CA PHE A 370 2.96 5.88 -4.25
C PHE A 370 1.49 5.79 -4.65
N LEU A 371 0.57 6.43 -3.91
CA LEU A 371 -0.86 6.48 -4.23
C LEU A 371 -1.12 7.05 -5.63
N ARG A 372 -0.42 8.12 -6.02
CA ARG A 372 -0.55 8.75 -7.34
C ARG A 372 -0.01 7.89 -8.49
N LEU A 373 0.76 6.88 -8.16
CA LEU A 373 1.32 5.92 -9.11
C LEU A 373 0.51 4.62 -9.20
N LEU A 374 -0.48 4.41 -8.35
CA LEU A 374 -1.25 3.15 -8.32
C LEU A 374 -2.30 3.09 -9.43
N PHE A 375 -2.52 1.88 -9.92
CA PHE A 375 -3.66 1.47 -10.74
C PHE A 375 -3.84 2.28 -12.04
N ILE A 376 -2.77 2.89 -12.55
CA ILE A 376 -2.76 3.59 -13.83
C ILE A 376 -1.89 2.84 -14.83
N GLU A 377 -2.33 2.81 -16.08
CA GLU A 377 -1.48 2.31 -17.17
C GLU A 377 -0.34 3.29 -17.42
N ARG A 378 0.86 2.77 -17.61
CA ARG A 378 2.06 3.56 -17.90
C ARG A 378 3.04 2.80 -18.78
N GLU A 379 3.87 3.53 -19.49
CA GLU A 379 5.03 2.96 -20.13
C GLU A 379 6.08 2.55 -19.07
N LYS A 380 7.01 1.69 -19.49
CA LYS A 380 8.14 1.30 -18.65
C LYS A 380 8.98 2.53 -18.30
N GLU A 381 9.15 2.78 -17.00
CA GLU A 381 9.96 3.92 -16.56
C GLU A 381 10.82 3.60 -15.34
N VAL A 382 11.96 4.27 -15.26
CA VAL A 382 12.88 4.19 -14.11
C VAL A 382 13.18 5.60 -13.64
N VAL A 383 12.74 5.91 -12.43
CA VAL A 383 12.92 7.22 -11.81
C VAL A 383 13.80 7.08 -10.57
N LYS A 384 14.91 7.84 -10.54
CA LYS A 384 15.79 7.95 -9.38
C LYS A 384 15.90 9.42 -9.02
N ILE A 385 15.39 9.80 -7.86
CA ILE A 385 15.27 11.22 -7.47
C ILE A 385 15.58 11.42 -5.99
N THR A 386 16.08 12.60 -5.66
CA THR A 386 16.18 13.10 -4.28
C THR A 386 15.28 14.33 -4.16
N LEU A 387 14.34 14.30 -3.21
CA LEU A 387 13.44 15.40 -2.86
C LEU A 387 14.01 16.27 -1.74
#